data_3f0ee6215b2993c4265762e44db456bc
#
_entry.id   3f0ee6215b2993c4265762e44db456bc
#
_cell.length_a   1.000
_cell.length_b   1.000
_cell.length_c   1.000
_cell.angle_alpha   90.00
_cell.angle_beta   90.00
_cell.angle_gamma   90.00
#
_symmetry.space_group_name_H-M   'P 1'
#
loop_
_entity.id
_entity.type
_entity.pdbx_description
1 polymer ?
#
loop_
_entity_poly.entity_id
_entity_poly.type
_entity_poly.pdbx_seq_one_letter_code
_entity_poly.pdbx_strand_id
1 'polypeptide(L)'
;MRKFKTTFTALALGCVFALSGCNGNPGNHSASGKPDPDFSETVETTDLYDYTGKTEKEFQFKTFVGVPSNMRIYNSLETSFYIKTLTDAELDTYYKELSEAGFTVADGPYFPEDQAHYRKVLDLAQKYGMKQMVGELVVNGISLSAMLRGEIIDSTTGKPAEYTDEQIKAHLEACLGEFKDHPAFYGFSYWDEPNATKYDTIARIQKLFQEVFPGKILYVNLLPITVDLSLLGYTNPADRIKYTTDFIEKIDVPYISYDRYPLYKDASSGKREIQEDFLYNMQVYRQAADIDGRELWTYLQSTGHLGAGTEYVEPKSIADFRWQVNSFLSFGGSGISWFTTFAPPPVDGVGTQFNVGPYDRKGRKTDIYYKIKAVQEEVHAFEDVYFNFDWKNVMTVLGKENEVGYCEGFTYLDEGFAIDTHERIAEYSCQQDTLIGCFEDKDGYDGFMITNYANPADNKTDRVSLTFNDAKAVAVYRLAEKRVLLLNEDGTFNITLQPGEGIFVV
;
A
#
# COMPACT_ATOMS: atom_id res chain seq x y z
N MET A 1 -18.30 -17.15 33.36
CA MET A 1 -17.17 -16.96 32.45
C MET A 1 -17.37 -17.87 31.25
N ARG A 2 -18.00 -17.38 30.18
CA ARG A 2 -18.17 -18.10 28.92
C ARG A 2 -17.08 -17.58 27.95
N LYS A 3 -16.25 -18.52 27.48
CA LYS A 3 -15.18 -18.26 26.53
C LYS A 3 -15.81 -17.90 25.17
N PHE A 4 -15.59 -16.69 24.68
CA PHE A 4 -15.82 -16.36 23.29
C PHE A 4 -14.74 -17.05 22.45
N LYS A 5 -15.13 -18.01 21.64
CA LYS A 5 -14.30 -18.58 20.59
C LYS A 5 -14.52 -17.74 19.33
N THR A 6 -13.60 -16.84 19.03
CA THR A 6 -13.49 -16.27 17.70
C THR A 6 -12.78 -17.32 16.84
N THR A 7 -13.52 -17.98 16.00
CA THR A 7 -12.97 -19.00 15.09
C THR A 7 -12.47 -18.30 13.85
N PHE A 8 -11.17 -18.00 13.79
CA PHE A 8 -10.49 -17.77 12.51
C PHE A 8 -10.30 -19.16 11.88
N THR A 9 -11.11 -19.46 10.88
CA THR A 9 -10.94 -20.68 10.09
C THR A 9 -9.92 -20.39 9.01
N ALA A 10 -8.64 -20.66 9.30
CA ALA A 10 -7.64 -20.78 8.26
C ALA A 10 -7.88 -22.11 7.52
N LEU A 11 -8.55 -22.05 6.37
CA LEU A 11 -8.60 -23.20 5.46
C LEU A 11 -7.30 -23.20 4.64
N ALA A 12 -6.39 -24.10 5.00
CA ALA A 12 -5.29 -24.47 4.12
C ALA A 12 -5.83 -25.36 3.00
N LEU A 13 -6.04 -24.79 1.80
CA LEU A 13 -6.20 -25.58 0.58
C LEU A 13 -4.99 -25.28 -0.33
N GLY A 14 -4.15 -26.30 -0.50
CA GLY A 14 -3.14 -26.30 -1.52
C GLY A 14 -3.80 -26.36 -2.91
N CYS A 15 -3.68 -25.30 -3.68
CA CYS A 15 -4.06 -25.29 -5.09
C CYS A 15 -2.86 -25.55 -5.96
N VAL A 16 -2.90 -26.67 -6.67
CA VAL A 16 -2.03 -26.96 -7.82
C VAL A 16 -2.57 -26.12 -8.97
N PHE A 17 -1.81 -25.12 -9.41
CA PHE A 17 -2.13 -24.37 -10.62
C PHE A 17 -1.87 -25.24 -11.85
N ALA A 18 -2.93 -25.60 -12.56
CA ALA A 18 -2.81 -26.03 -13.95
C ALA A 18 -2.80 -24.76 -14.82
N LEU A 19 -1.62 -24.37 -15.25
CA LEU A 19 -1.41 -23.32 -16.23
C LEU A 19 -1.98 -23.81 -17.58
N SER A 20 -3.17 -23.36 -17.96
CA SER A 20 -3.57 -23.39 -19.36
C SER A 20 -2.89 -22.19 -20.03
N GLY A 21 -1.80 -22.47 -20.74
CA GLY A 21 -1.05 -21.45 -21.45
C GLY A 21 -1.89 -20.75 -22.51
N CYS A 22 -2.10 -19.46 -22.34
CA CYS A 22 -2.35 -18.57 -23.47
C CYS A 22 -1.01 -18.32 -24.15
N ASN A 23 -0.82 -18.88 -25.34
CA ASN A 23 0.25 -18.50 -26.25
C ASN A 23 -0.06 -17.10 -26.82
N GLY A 24 0.14 -16.07 -26.03
CA GLY A 24 0.34 -14.72 -26.52
C GLY A 24 1.80 -14.57 -26.92
N ASN A 25 2.06 -14.15 -28.13
CA ASN A 25 3.41 -13.79 -28.57
C ASN A 25 3.81 -12.53 -27.79
N PRO A 26 4.81 -12.58 -26.88
CA PRO A 26 5.21 -11.39 -26.15
C PRO A 26 5.80 -10.39 -27.13
N GLY A 27 5.29 -9.15 -27.13
CA GLY A 27 5.89 -8.05 -27.87
C GLY A 27 7.38 -7.93 -27.52
N ASN A 28 8.20 -7.62 -28.48
CA ASN A 28 9.65 -7.50 -28.33
C ASN A 28 10.00 -6.19 -27.59
N HIS A 29 9.95 -6.18 -26.27
CA HIS A 29 10.35 -5.03 -25.46
C HIS A 29 11.86 -5.05 -25.19
N SER A 30 12.70 -5.06 -26.20
CA SER A 30 14.15 -5.06 -26.00
C SER A 30 14.72 -3.66 -26.02
N ALA A 31 15.40 -3.25 -24.94
CA ALA A 31 16.25 -2.07 -24.98
C ALA A 31 17.26 -2.18 -26.12
N SER A 32 17.30 -1.20 -27.03
CA SER A 32 18.19 -1.20 -28.17
C SER A 32 19.60 -0.76 -27.75
N GLY A 33 20.57 -1.62 -27.93
CA GLY A 33 22.01 -1.28 -27.85
C GLY A 33 22.74 -1.69 -26.55
N LYS A 34 24.07 -1.84 -26.61
CA LYS A 34 24.95 -2.11 -25.47
C LYS A 34 25.09 -0.85 -24.60
N PRO A 35 25.37 -0.97 -23.26
CA PRO A 35 25.75 0.20 -22.47
C PRO A 35 26.92 0.88 -23.16
N ASP A 36 26.82 2.20 -23.30
CA ASP A 36 27.91 3.01 -23.82
C ASP A 36 29.09 2.86 -22.85
N PRO A 37 30.30 2.48 -23.29
CA PRO A 37 31.46 2.49 -22.43
C PRO A 37 31.79 3.87 -21.83
N ASP A 38 31.26 4.91 -22.45
CA ASP A 38 31.44 6.32 -22.02
C ASP A 38 30.27 6.86 -21.18
N PHE A 39 29.41 5.99 -20.59
CA PHE A 39 28.34 6.45 -19.72
C PHE A 39 28.87 7.36 -18.59
N SER A 40 28.44 8.61 -18.60
CA SER A 40 28.67 9.58 -17.54
C SER A 40 27.33 10.14 -17.04
N GLU A 41 27.19 10.28 -15.73
CA GLU A 41 25.97 10.88 -15.17
C GLU A 41 25.80 12.33 -15.63
N THR A 42 24.56 12.72 -15.86
CA THR A 42 24.18 14.11 -16.21
C THR A 42 24.51 15.04 -15.05
N VAL A 43 25.11 16.18 -15.33
CA VAL A 43 25.65 17.11 -14.34
C VAL A 43 24.60 18.12 -13.88
N GLU A 44 24.68 18.48 -12.60
CA GLU A 44 23.84 19.50 -11.99
C GLU A 44 24.11 20.88 -12.58
N THR A 45 23.04 21.68 -12.74
CA THR A 45 23.10 23.09 -13.16
C THR A 45 22.25 23.95 -12.24
N THR A 46 22.68 25.18 -12.00
CA THR A 46 21.97 26.15 -11.15
C THR A 46 21.16 27.17 -11.96
N ASP A 47 21.31 27.21 -13.29
CA ASP A 47 20.87 28.35 -14.11
C ASP A 47 19.64 28.08 -14.98
N LEU A 48 19.06 26.88 -14.90
CA LEU A 48 17.96 26.49 -15.77
C LEU A 48 16.76 25.98 -14.96
N TYR A 49 15.73 25.70 -15.65
CA TYR A 49 14.40 25.22 -15.31
C TYR A 49 14.19 24.71 -13.87
N ASP A 50 13.21 25.30 -13.18
CA ASP A 50 12.71 24.85 -11.89
C ASP A 50 11.18 24.68 -11.99
N TYR A 51 10.69 23.43 -11.97
CA TYR A 51 9.26 23.18 -11.93
C TYR A 51 8.69 23.65 -10.59
N THR A 52 7.65 24.49 -10.64
CA THR A 52 7.05 25.14 -9.48
C THR A 52 5.59 24.74 -9.22
N GLY A 53 5.05 23.82 -10.00
CA GLY A 53 3.71 23.26 -9.77
C GLY A 53 3.61 22.62 -8.39
N LYS A 54 2.51 22.92 -7.68
CA LYS A 54 2.26 22.43 -6.33
C LYS A 54 0.80 22.08 -6.12
N THR A 55 0.56 21.18 -5.17
CA THR A 55 -0.77 20.83 -4.67
C THR A 55 -0.76 20.84 -3.14
N GLU A 56 -1.94 20.96 -2.53
CA GLU A 56 -2.12 20.80 -1.07
C GLU A 56 -2.47 19.35 -0.69
N LYS A 57 -2.45 18.40 -1.65
CA LYS A 57 -2.65 16.98 -1.35
C LYS A 57 -1.45 16.44 -0.59
N GLU A 58 -1.71 15.60 0.40
CA GLU A 58 -0.73 14.93 1.23
C GLU A 58 -0.74 13.42 0.94
N PHE A 59 0.44 12.81 0.85
CA PHE A 59 0.54 11.37 0.68
C PHE A 59 0.11 10.66 1.96
N GLN A 60 -0.79 9.67 1.83
CA GLN A 60 -1.33 8.98 2.99
C GLN A 60 -0.43 7.83 3.42
N PHE A 61 0.42 8.04 4.44
CA PHE A 61 1.12 6.96 5.13
C PHE A 61 0.35 6.55 6.37
N LYS A 62 -0.25 5.36 6.31
CA LYS A 62 -1.12 4.85 7.35
C LYS A 62 -0.45 3.73 8.15
N THR A 63 -0.65 3.73 9.46
CA THR A 63 -0.33 2.56 10.28
C THR A 63 -1.33 1.45 10.02
N PHE A 64 -0.92 0.20 10.24
CA PHE A 64 -1.84 -0.91 10.45
C PHE A 64 -1.39 -1.70 11.67
N VAL A 65 -2.35 -2.02 12.52
CA VAL A 65 -2.19 -2.27 13.95
C VAL A 65 -1.61 -1.03 14.63
N GLY A 66 -2.50 -0.15 15.07
CA GLY A 66 -2.15 1.09 15.75
C GLY A 66 -1.80 0.90 17.24
N VAL A 67 -1.60 2.01 17.93
CA VAL A 67 -1.17 2.01 19.33
C VAL A 67 -2.31 1.58 20.25
N PRO A 68 -2.21 0.45 20.97
CA PRO A 68 -3.26 -0.03 21.88
C PRO A 68 -3.19 0.66 23.25
N SER A 69 -4.29 0.63 24.01
CA SER A 69 -4.28 1.00 25.43
C SER A 69 -3.48 0.00 26.28
N ASN A 70 -3.51 -1.24 25.88
CA ASN A 70 -2.90 -2.36 26.60
C ASN A 70 -2.05 -3.22 25.68
N MET A 71 -0.76 -3.28 25.94
CA MET A 71 0.18 -4.14 25.20
C MET A 71 0.31 -5.51 25.87
N ARG A 72 0.35 -6.57 25.07
CA ARG A 72 0.74 -7.91 25.51
C ARG A 72 2.26 -8.04 25.39
N ILE A 73 2.94 -8.03 26.54
CA ILE A 73 4.40 -8.18 26.61
C ILE A 73 4.74 -9.66 26.78
N TYR A 74 5.25 -10.29 25.74
CA TYR A 74 5.60 -11.70 25.74
C TYR A 74 6.98 -11.96 26.34
N ASN A 75 7.14 -13.15 26.95
CA ASN A 75 8.46 -13.66 27.34
C ASN A 75 9.31 -13.99 26.09
N SER A 76 10.59 -14.30 26.27
CA SER A 76 11.50 -14.61 25.16
C SER A 76 11.15 -15.85 24.33
N LEU A 77 10.32 -16.75 24.89
CA LEU A 77 9.85 -17.97 24.23
C LEU A 77 8.43 -17.83 23.68
N GLU A 78 7.81 -16.66 23.88
CA GLU A 78 6.43 -16.34 23.49
C GLU A 78 5.37 -17.32 24.00
N THR A 79 5.66 -18.01 25.11
CA THR A 79 4.78 -19.00 25.74
C THR A 79 3.86 -18.41 26.82
N SER A 80 4.16 -17.20 27.27
CA SER A 80 3.36 -16.46 28.24
C SER A 80 3.55 -14.95 28.05
N PHE A 81 2.56 -14.17 28.48
CA PHE A 81 2.60 -12.72 28.43
C PHE A 81 2.00 -12.12 29.72
N TYR A 82 2.35 -10.86 29.97
CA TYR A 82 1.62 -10.02 30.90
C TYR A 82 1.05 -8.80 30.15
N ILE A 83 -0.03 -8.25 30.68
CA ILE A 83 -0.63 -7.04 30.11
C ILE A 83 0.04 -5.83 30.73
N LYS A 84 0.54 -4.94 29.87
CA LYS A 84 1.05 -3.63 30.24
C LYS A 84 0.07 -2.57 29.76
N THR A 85 -0.58 -1.87 30.68
CA THR A 85 -1.35 -0.67 30.35
C THR A 85 -0.40 0.46 30.06
N LEU A 86 -0.56 1.11 28.90
CA LEU A 86 0.25 2.26 28.51
C LEU A 86 -0.21 3.52 29.28
N THR A 87 0.76 4.25 29.78
CA THR A 87 0.54 5.56 30.39
C THR A 87 0.28 6.61 29.30
N ASP A 88 -0.33 7.75 29.68
CA ASP A 88 -0.55 8.86 28.74
C ASP A 88 0.79 9.38 28.16
N ALA A 89 1.87 9.36 28.92
CA ALA A 89 3.21 9.73 28.44
C ALA A 89 3.79 8.73 27.42
N GLU A 90 3.49 7.43 27.54
CA GLU A 90 3.90 6.43 26.56
C GLU A 90 3.08 6.54 25.28
N LEU A 91 1.77 6.75 25.38
CA LEU A 91 0.92 7.04 24.23
C LEU A 91 1.39 8.28 23.48
N ASP A 92 1.69 9.38 24.20
CA ASP A 92 2.23 10.62 23.64
C ASP A 92 3.57 10.36 22.89
N THR A 93 4.44 9.53 23.47
CA THR A 93 5.69 9.15 22.83
C THR A 93 5.48 8.41 21.52
N TYR A 94 4.56 7.43 21.47
CA TYR A 94 4.28 6.69 20.25
C TYR A 94 3.72 7.58 19.13
N TYR A 95 2.77 8.46 19.44
CA TYR A 95 2.19 9.38 18.44
C TYR A 95 3.22 10.37 17.93
N LYS A 96 4.09 10.88 18.80
CA LYS A 96 5.22 11.69 18.39
C LYS A 96 6.17 10.93 17.45
N GLU A 97 6.55 9.70 17.81
CA GLU A 97 7.43 8.86 16.99
C GLU A 97 6.81 8.50 15.64
N LEU A 98 5.50 8.22 15.57
CA LEU A 98 4.79 7.97 14.31
C LEU A 98 4.81 9.21 13.40
N SER A 99 4.49 10.38 13.94
CA SER A 99 4.56 11.64 13.19
C SER A 99 5.98 11.94 12.72
N GLU A 100 7.00 11.78 13.60
CA GLU A 100 8.42 11.94 13.23
C GLU A 100 8.90 10.94 12.17
N ALA A 101 8.22 9.81 12.04
CA ALA A 101 8.49 8.84 10.97
C ALA A 101 7.76 9.16 9.66
N GLY A 102 6.90 10.19 9.62
CA GLY A 102 6.17 10.60 8.43
C GLY A 102 4.81 9.92 8.26
N PHE A 103 4.30 9.24 9.29
CA PHE A 103 2.91 8.75 9.24
C PHE A 103 1.93 9.92 9.30
N THR A 104 0.95 9.92 8.41
CA THR A 104 -0.12 10.94 8.33
C THR A 104 -1.43 10.45 8.93
N VAL A 105 -1.65 9.13 8.97
CA VAL A 105 -2.85 8.49 9.50
C VAL A 105 -2.48 7.36 10.46
N ALA A 106 -2.95 7.46 11.71
CA ALA A 106 -2.91 6.33 12.65
C ALA A 106 -4.20 5.52 12.50
N ASP A 107 -4.08 4.18 12.47
CA ASP A 107 -5.22 3.27 12.48
C ASP A 107 -5.50 2.74 13.90
N GLY A 108 -6.65 2.11 14.10
CA GLY A 108 -7.03 1.48 15.36
C GLY A 108 -6.12 0.29 15.71
N PRO A 109 -6.03 -0.07 16.99
CA PRO A 109 -5.26 -1.23 17.43
C PRO A 109 -5.91 -2.55 17.03
N TYR A 110 -5.15 -3.64 17.15
CA TYR A 110 -5.60 -5.00 16.82
C TYR A 110 -6.79 -5.49 17.66
N PHE A 111 -6.89 -5.04 18.91
CA PHE A 111 -7.97 -5.42 19.82
C PHE A 111 -8.96 -4.27 19.97
N PRO A 112 -10.24 -4.59 20.28
CA PRO A 112 -11.24 -3.57 20.60
C PRO A 112 -10.78 -2.66 21.74
N GLU A 113 -11.03 -1.38 21.61
CA GLU A 113 -10.74 -0.34 22.59
C GLU A 113 -12.04 0.35 23.02
N ASP A 114 -11.98 1.15 24.10
CA ASP A 114 -13.10 1.97 24.51
C ASP A 114 -13.04 3.40 23.94
N GLN A 115 -14.14 4.13 24.07
CA GLN A 115 -14.23 5.51 23.61
C GLN A 115 -13.23 6.42 24.34
N ALA A 116 -12.89 6.13 25.61
CA ALA A 116 -11.94 6.93 26.38
C ALA A 116 -10.52 6.83 25.81
N HIS A 117 -10.13 5.65 25.32
CA HIS A 117 -8.88 5.48 24.61
C HIS A 117 -8.89 6.28 23.30
N TYR A 118 -9.94 6.13 22.48
CA TYR A 118 -10.03 6.86 21.20
C TYR A 118 -10.04 8.37 21.36
N ARG A 119 -10.65 8.93 22.41
CA ARG A 119 -10.52 10.37 22.71
C ARG A 119 -9.07 10.78 22.89
N LYS A 120 -8.30 10.03 23.70
CA LYS A 120 -6.91 10.33 23.95
C LYS A 120 -6.06 10.25 22.67
N VAL A 121 -6.23 9.20 21.86
CA VAL A 121 -5.43 9.03 20.65
C VAL A 121 -5.83 10.00 19.54
N LEU A 122 -7.08 10.46 19.49
CA LEU A 122 -7.53 11.57 18.63
C LEU A 122 -6.85 12.88 19.00
N ASP A 123 -6.83 13.23 20.32
CA ASP A 123 -6.12 14.41 20.82
C ASP A 123 -4.63 14.36 20.49
N LEU A 124 -4.00 13.18 20.61
CA LEU A 124 -2.59 12.97 20.28
C LEU A 124 -2.34 13.06 18.77
N ALA A 125 -3.20 12.47 17.96
CA ALA A 125 -3.12 12.60 16.50
C ALA A 125 -3.19 14.06 16.08
N GLN A 126 -4.17 14.83 16.61
CA GLN A 126 -4.26 16.27 16.36
C GLN A 126 -3.02 17.02 16.81
N LYS A 127 -2.50 16.73 18.00
CA LYS A 127 -1.30 17.37 18.56
C LYS A 127 -0.10 17.24 17.63
N TYR A 128 0.03 16.10 16.97
CA TYR A 128 1.16 15.78 16.08
C TYR A 128 0.85 15.91 14.59
N GLY A 129 -0.27 16.56 14.22
CA GLY A 129 -0.62 16.82 12.82
C GLY A 129 -1.12 15.60 12.04
N MET A 130 -1.47 14.53 12.73
CA MET A 130 -1.96 13.29 12.13
C MET A 130 -3.48 13.21 12.12
N LYS A 131 -4.02 12.31 11.30
CA LYS A 131 -5.40 11.82 11.36
C LYS A 131 -5.47 10.50 12.12
N GLN A 132 -6.66 10.15 12.61
CA GLN A 132 -6.93 8.91 13.33
C GLN A 132 -8.12 8.17 12.73
N MET A 133 -7.90 6.94 12.26
CA MET A 133 -8.96 5.98 12.01
C MET A 133 -9.37 5.32 13.32
N VAL A 134 -10.65 5.27 13.61
CA VAL A 134 -11.17 4.50 14.74
C VAL A 134 -11.34 3.04 14.30
N GLY A 135 -10.83 2.13 15.09
CA GLY A 135 -11.04 0.68 14.88
C GLY A 135 -12.24 0.15 15.68
N GLU A 136 -12.19 -1.12 16.05
CA GLU A 136 -13.31 -1.79 16.71
C GLU A 136 -13.68 -1.17 18.06
N LEU A 137 -14.98 -0.97 18.25
CA LEU A 137 -15.62 -0.47 19.47
C LEU A 137 -16.76 -1.39 19.92
N VAL A 138 -16.92 -1.53 21.23
CA VAL A 138 -18.03 -2.26 21.83
C VAL A 138 -18.80 -1.33 22.75
N VAL A 139 -20.02 -0.94 22.37
CA VAL A 139 -20.90 -0.08 23.16
C VAL A 139 -22.17 -0.86 23.54
N ASN A 140 -22.54 -0.81 24.81
CA ASN A 140 -23.68 -1.57 25.37
C ASN A 140 -23.60 -3.09 25.09
N GLY A 141 -22.38 -3.65 25.01
CA GLY A 141 -22.15 -5.06 24.73
C GLY A 141 -22.32 -5.46 23.24
N ILE A 142 -22.49 -4.49 22.34
CA ILE A 142 -22.63 -4.70 20.91
C ILE A 142 -21.36 -4.21 20.21
N SER A 143 -20.70 -5.10 19.48
CA SER A 143 -19.57 -4.80 18.59
C SER A 143 -20.06 -4.00 17.40
N LEU A 144 -19.40 -2.87 17.12
CA LEU A 144 -19.75 -2.02 15.98
C LEU A 144 -19.57 -2.78 14.66
N SER A 145 -18.39 -3.36 14.42
CA SER A 145 -18.13 -4.10 13.19
C SER A 145 -19.06 -5.29 13.03
N ALA A 146 -19.30 -6.08 14.10
CA ALA A 146 -20.19 -7.24 14.02
C ALA A 146 -21.64 -6.86 13.70
N MET A 147 -22.13 -5.73 14.25
CA MET A 147 -23.46 -5.22 13.90
C MET A 147 -23.54 -4.79 12.44
N LEU A 148 -22.55 -4.00 11.99
CA LEU A 148 -22.53 -3.48 10.62
C LEU A 148 -22.35 -4.58 9.55
N ARG A 149 -21.66 -5.69 9.90
CA ARG A 149 -21.44 -6.85 9.03
C ARG A 149 -22.58 -7.87 9.06
N GLY A 150 -23.55 -7.71 10.00
CA GLY A 150 -24.62 -8.69 10.20
C GLY A 150 -24.13 -10.00 10.83
N GLU A 151 -23.11 -9.95 11.67
CA GLU A 151 -22.47 -11.12 12.32
C GLU A 151 -23.00 -11.39 13.73
N ILE A 152 -23.84 -10.51 14.27
CA ILE A 152 -24.46 -10.70 15.58
C ILE A 152 -25.55 -11.77 15.46
N ILE A 153 -25.44 -12.83 16.26
CA ILE A 153 -26.43 -13.91 16.28
C ILE A 153 -27.47 -13.62 17.37
N ASP A 154 -28.73 -13.58 16.98
CA ASP A 154 -29.86 -13.53 17.89
C ASP A 154 -29.93 -14.84 18.67
N SER A 155 -29.78 -14.76 19.99
CA SER A 155 -29.74 -15.93 20.88
C SER A 155 -31.06 -16.71 20.94
N THR A 156 -32.17 -16.09 20.51
CA THR A 156 -33.49 -16.71 20.53
C THR A 156 -33.73 -17.51 19.25
N THR A 157 -33.31 -16.97 18.10
CA THR A 157 -33.56 -17.57 16.79
C THR A 157 -32.40 -18.39 16.26
N GLY A 158 -31.17 -18.15 16.76
CA GLY A 158 -29.92 -18.73 16.26
C GLY A 158 -29.52 -18.22 14.88
N LYS A 159 -30.15 -17.15 14.39
CA LYS A 159 -29.88 -16.53 13.08
C LYS A 159 -29.20 -15.17 13.25
N PRO A 160 -28.57 -14.62 12.19
CA PRO A 160 -28.11 -13.24 12.21
C PRO A 160 -29.25 -12.30 12.60
N ALA A 161 -28.95 -11.39 13.54
CA ALA A 161 -29.90 -10.34 13.93
C ALA A 161 -30.09 -9.35 12.79
N GLU A 162 -31.33 -8.98 12.52
CA GLU A 162 -31.65 -7.95 11.54
C GLU A 162 -31.81 -6.59 12.24
N TYR A 163 -31.18 -5.57 11.68
CA TYR A 163 -31.26 -4.20 12.19
C TYR A 163 -31.83 -3.26 11.13
N THR A 164 -32.73 -2.36 11.56
CA THR A 164 -33.21 -1.28 10.69
C THR A 164 -32.12 -0.23 10.48
N ASP A 165 -32.28 0.62 9.44
CA ASP A 165 -31.35 1.71 9.17
C ASP A 165 -31.25 2.68 10.34
N GLU A 166 -32.37 2.95 11.04
CA GLU A 166 -32.41 3.80 12.23
C GLU A 166 -31.63 3.19 13.40
N GLN A 167 -31.71 1.87 13.59
CA GLN A 167 -30.94 1.18 14.64
C GLN A 167 -29.45 1.20 14.33
N ILE A 168 -29.08 1.01 13.07
CA ILE A 168 -27.68 1.11 12.62
C ILE A 168 -27.14 2.53 12.83
N LYS A 169 -27.87 3.56 12.38
CA LYS A 169 -27.47 4.96 12.58
C LYS A 169 -27.36 5.32 14.05
N ALA A 170 -28.30 4.88 14.88
CA ALA A 170 -28.27 5.11 16.33
C ALA A 170 -27.05 4.44 16.99
N HIS A 171 -26.63 3.25 16.52
CA HIS A 171 -25.44 2.58 17.05
C HIS A 171 -24.14 3.22 16.55
N LEU A 172 -24.10 3.66 15.29
CA LEU A 172 -22.99 4.47 14.74
C LEU A 172 -22.81 5.75 15.56
N GLU A 173 -23.90 6.48 15.85
CA GLU A 173 -23.86 7.69 16.68
C GLU A 173 -23.44 7.38 18.12
N ALA A 174 -23.91 6.27 18.71
CA ALA A 174 -23.53 5.86 20.05
C ALA A 174 -22.03 5.48 20.15
N CYS A 175 -21.46 4.90 19.10
CA CYS A 175 -20.06 4.48 19.09
C CYS A 175 -19.11 5.63 18.71
N LEU A 176 -19.44 6.41 17.69
CA LEU A 176 -18.53 7.34 17.03
C LEU A 176 -18.97 8.81 17.14
N GLY A 177 -20.21 9.08 17.57
CA GLY A 177 -20.81 10.43 17.54
C GLY A 177 -20.02 11.46 18.33
N GLU A 178 -19.41 11.06 19.45
CA GLU A 178 -18.59 11.98 20.25
C GLU A 178 -17.30 12.44 19.54
N PHE A 179 -16.86 11.73 18.48
CA PHE A 179 -15.67 12.07 17.71
C PHE A 179 -15.97 12.88 16.44
N LYS A 180 -17.23 13.01 16.09
CA LYS A 180 -17.71 13.55 14.81
C LYS A 180 -17.03 14.86 14.41
N ASP A 181 -16.94 15.79 15.34
CA ASP A 181 -16.39 17.13 15.11
C ASP A 181 -14.90 17.23 15.47
N HIS A 182 -14.26 16.13 15.88
CA HIS A 182 -12.86 16.14 16.23
C HIS A 182 -11.98 16.29 14.97
N PRO A 183 -11.05 17.29 14.92
CA PRO A 183 -10.26 17.58 13.71
C PRO A 183 -9.45 16.41 13.20
N ALA A 184 -8.95 15.54 14.10
CA ALA A 184 -8.18 14.36 13.74
C ALA A 184 -9.05 13.14 13.39
N PHE A 185 -10.37 13.18 13.63
CA PHE A 185 -11.23 12.05 13.28
C PHE A 185 -11.30 11.88 11.76
N TYR A 186 -10.69 10.81 11.26
CA TYR A 186 -10.61 10.50 9.82
C TYR A 186 -11.75 9.60 9.37
N GLY A 187 -12.10 8.60 10.19
CA GLY A 187 -13.15 7.65 9.86
C GLY A 187 -13.10 6.38 10.70
N PHE A 188 -13.65 5.32 10.15
CA PHE A 188 -13.77 4.01 10.80
C PHE A 188 -13.19 2.91 9.94
N SER A 189 -12.28 2.08 10.49
CA SER A 189 -11.74 0.87 9.85
C SER A 189 -12.79 -0.24 9.89
N TYR A 190 -13.48 -0.45 8.78
CA TYR A 190 -14.72 -1.25 8.74
C TYR A 190 -14.51 -2.70 8.33
N TRP A 191 -13.94 -2.94 7.16
CA TRP A 191 -13.84 -4.31 6.63
C TRP A 191 -12.51 -4.56 5.94
N ASP A 192 -11.88 -5.66 6.33
CA ASP A 192 -10.68 -6.17 5.70
C ASP A 192 -11.05 -7.39 4.85
N GLU A 193 -10.64 -7.40 3.59
CA GLU A 193 -10.78 -8.49 2.62
C GLU A 193 -12.22 -9.05 2.44
N PRO A 194 -13.24 -8.21 2.19
CA PRO A 194 -14.59 -8.71 2.01
C PRO A 194 -14.73 -9.52 0.71
N ASN A 195 -15.49 -10.60 0.77
CA ASN A 195 -15.98 -11.30 -0.41
C ASN A 195 -17.02 -10.43 -1.15
N ALA A 196 -17.04 -10.42 -2.47
CA ALA A 196 -17.94 -9.58 -3.27
C ALA A 196 -19.45 -9.77 -2.97
N THR A 197 -19.84 -10.94 -2.42
CA THR A 197 -21.22 -11.16 -1.96
C THR A 197 -21.62 -10.24 -0.81
N LYS A 198 -20.66 -9.50 -0.22
CA LYS A 198 -20.90 -8.53 0.86
C LYS A 198 -21.03 -7.08 0.36
N TYR A 199 -20.78 -6.82 -0.92
CA TYR A 199 -20.76 -5.47 -1.46
C TYR A 199 -22.08 -4.71 -1.28
N ASP A 200 -23.23 -5.38 -1.42
CA ASP A 200 -24.52 -4.73 -1.16
C ASP A 200 -24.68 -4.33 0.31
N THR A 201 -24.15 -5.12 1.24
CA THR A 201 -24.10 -4.77 2.66
C THR A 201 -23.17 -3.56 2.88
N ILE A 202 -21.98 -3.58 2.30
CA ILE A 202 -21.02 -2.49 2.42
C ILE A 202 -21.57 -1.20 1.84
N ALA A 203 -22.20 -1.25 0.67
CA ALA A 203 -22.83 -0.09 0.03
C ALA A 203 -23.93 0.52 0.91
N ARG A 204 -24.80 -0.32 1.50
CA ARG A 204 -25.83 0.12 2.45
C ARG A 204 -25.19 0.82 3.66
N ILE A 205 -24.19 0.20 4.26
CA ILE A 205 -23.51 0.76 5.45
C ILE A 205 -22.76 2.04 5.10
N GLN A 206 -22.08 2.11 3.96
CA GLN A 206 -21.40 3.31 3.48
C GLN A 206 -22.37 4.49 3.37
N LYS A 207 -23.56 4.26 2.78
CA LYS A 207 -24.60 5.29 2.70
C LYS A 207 -25.03 5.78 4.09
N LEU A 208 -25.35 4.86 5.00
CA LEU A 208 -25.77 5.19 6.36
C LEU A 208 -24.65 5.90 7.15
N PHE A 209 -23.40 5.47 6.94
CA PHE A 209 -22.24 6.10 7.55
C PHE A 209 -22.07 7.54 7.08
N GLN A 210 -22.20 7.82 5.78
CA GLN A 210 -22.14 9.19 5.24
C GLN A 210 -23.29 10.08 5.71
N GLU A 211 -24.48 9.51 5.95
CA GLU A 211 -25.61 10.27 6.54
C GLU A 211 -25.30 10.73 7.97
N VAL A 212 -24.54 9.94 8.75
CA VAL A 212 -24.18 10.26 10.14
C VAL A 212 -22.87 11.07 10.20
N PHE A 213 -21.87 10.71 9.39
CA PHE A 213 -20.52 11.24 9.39
C PHE A 213 -20.11 11.73 7.99
N PRO A 214 -20.70 12.80 7.46
CA PRO A 214 -20.40 13.28 6.12
C PRO A 214 -18.90 13.63 5.96
N GLY A 215 -18.29 13.15 4.87
CA GLY A 215 -16.89 13.39 4.54
C GLY A 215 -15.88 12.58 5.35
N LYS A 216 -16.33 11.67 6.23
CA LYS A 216 -15.42 10.73 6.93
C LYS A 216 -15.30 9.44 6.16
N ILE A 217 -14.15 8.78 6.30
CA ILE A 217 -13.85 7.53 5.60
C ILE A 217 -14.47 6.33 6.31
N LEU A 218 -15.25 5.52 5.59
CA LEU A 218 -15.54 4.14 5.97
C LEU A 218 -14.55 3.25 5.23
N TYR A 219 -13.55 2.73 5.93
CA TYR A 219 -12.41 2.09 5.29
C TYR A 219 -12.64 0.60 5.02
N VAL A 220 -12.43 0.21 3.77
CA VAL A 220 -12.50 -1.17 3.29
C VAL A 220 -11.21 -1.46 2.53
N ASN A 221 -10.52 -2.54 2.88
CA ASN A 221 -9.40 -3.08 2.13
C ASN A 221 -9.83 -4.32 1.35
N LEU A 222 -9.39 -4.45 0.10
CA LEU A 222 -9.76 -5.54 -0.80
C LEU A 222 -8.66 -6.60 -0.86
N LEU A 223 -9.06 -7.85 -1.15
CA LEU A 223 -8.17 -8.96 -1.42
C LEU A 223 -7.28 -8.71 -2.65
N PRO A 224 -6.07 -9.28 -2.73
CA PRO A 224 -5.34 -9.36 -3.98
C PRO A 224 -6.20 -10.03 -5.06
N ILE A 225 -6.20 -9.48 -6.28
CA ILE A 225 -7.03 -10.00 -7.38
C ILE A 225 -6.66 -11.43 -7.78
N THR A 226 -5.47 -11.89 -7.45
CA THR A 226 -4.91 -13.19 -7.84
C THR A 226 -5.19 -14.33 -6.86
N VAL A 227 -5.86 -14.07 -5.73
CA VAL A 227 -6.26 -15.13 -4.79
C VAL A 227 -7.28 -16.09 -5.41
N ASP A 228 -7.59 -17.17 -4.69
CA ASP A 228 -8.64 -18.11 -5.11
C ASP A 228 -9.95 -17.37 -5.42
N LEU A 229 -10.56 -17.71 -6.56
CA LEU A 229 -11.75 -17.05 -7.06
C LEU A 229 -12.94 -17.12 -6.09
N SER A 230 -13.03 -18.20 -5.31
CA SER A 230 -14.07 -18.37 -4.30
C SER A 230 -13.95 -17.37 -3.15
N LEU A 231 -12.74 -16.94 -2.81
CA LEU A 231 -12.51 -15.88 -1.81
C LEU A 231 -13.01 -14.53 -2.33
N LEU A 232 -12.85 -14.27 -3.64
CA LEU A 232 -13.38 -13.08 -4.29
C LEU A 232 -14.92 -13.11 -4.39
N GLY A 233 -15.56 -14.28 -4.28
CA GLY A 233 -17.02 -14.44 -4.37
C GLY A 233 -17.52 -14.83 -5.75
N TYR A 234 -16.65 -15.29 -6.64
CA TYR A 234 -16.99 -15.72 -7.99
C TYR A 234 -16.64 -17.19 -8.21
N THR A 235 -17.22 -17.77 -9.25
CA THR A 235 -16.97 -19.17 -9.64
C THR A 235 -16.44 -19.30 -11.08
N ASN A 236 -16.68 -18.29 -11.91
CA ASN A 236 -16.19 -18.26 -13.28
C ASN A 236 -14.90 -17.41 -13.36
N PRO A 237 -13.77 -17.96 -13.84
CA PRO A 237 -12.52 -17.22 -13.98
C PRO A 237 -12.63 -15.92 -14.79
N ALA A 238 -13.53 -15.84 -15.77
CA ALA A 238 -13.78 -14.63 -16.55
C ALA A 238 -14.39 -13.48 -15.71
N ASP A 239 -14.92 -13.78 -14.52
CA ASP A 239 -15.54 -12.79 -13.65
C ASP A 239 -14.56 -12.23 -12.61
N ARG A 240 -13.28 -12.66 -12.62
CA ARG A 240 -12.26 -12.24 -11.64
C ARG A 240 -12.19 -10.72 -11.51
N ILE A 241 -12.10 -10.01 -12.61
CA ILE A 241 -12.00 -8.54 -12.64
C ILE A 241 -13.25 -7.86 -12.08
N LYS A 242 -14.41 -8.52 -12.08
CA LYS A 242 -15.62 -7.97 -11.48
C LYS A 242 -15.46 -7.69 -9.98
N TYR A 243 -14.50 -8.33 -9.31
CA TYR A 243 -14.23 -8.04 -7.91
C TYR A 243 -13.90 -6.56 -7.68
N THR A 244 -13.15 -5.94 -8.57
CA THR A 244 -12.81 -4.53 -8.48
C THR A 244 -13.87 -3.63 -9.13
N THR A 245 -14.39 -4.00 -10.31
CA THR A 245 -15.39 -3.17 -11.01
C THR A 245 -16.73 -3.13 -10.29
N ASP A 246 -17.21 -4.26 -9.74
CA ASP A 246 -18.42 -4.29 -8.92
C ASP A 246 -18.27 -3.48 -7.62
N PHE A 247 -17.06 -3.43 -7.06
CA PHE A 247 -16.75 -2.58 -5.91
C PHE A 247 -16.91 -1.10 -6.28
N ILE A 248 -16.30 -0.67 -7.38
CA ILE A 248 -16.40 0.71 -7.88
C ILE A 248 -17.87 1.08 -8.19
N GLU A 249 -18.60 0.19 -8.84
CA GLU A 249 -20.00 0.44 -9.23
C GLU A 249 -20.93 0.58 -8.01
N LYS A 250 -20.72 -0.22 -6.96
CA LYS A 250 -21.65 -0.33 -5.82
C LYS A 250 -21.32 0.56 -4.65
N ILE A 251 -20.05 0.83 -4.40
CA ILE A 251 -19.59 1.41 -3.13
C ILE A 251 -18.96 2.78 -3.40
N ASP A 252 -19.62 3.82 -2.92
CA ASP A 252 -19.21 5.21 -3.10
C ASP A 252 -18.19 5.62 -2.01
N VAL A 253 -16.90 5.36 -2.28
CA VAL A 253 -15.76 5.81 -1.47
C VAL A 253 -14.72 6.47 -2.36
N PRO A 254 -13.94 7.47 -1.87
CA PRO A 254 -13.04 8.26 -2.73
C PRO A 254 -11.75 7.52 -3.10
N TYR A 255 -11.61 6.25 -2.76
CA TYR A 255 -10.41 5.45 -2.95
C TYR A 255 -10.76 4.01 -3.33
N ILE A 256 -9.77 3.28 -3.82
CA ILE A 256 -9.73 1.82 -3.81
C ILE A 256 -8.46 1.36 -3.11
N SER A 257 -8.57 0.41 -2.17
CA SER A 257 -7.44 -0.11 -1.39
C SER A 257 -7.37 -1.62 -1.47
N TYR A 258 -6.16 -2.14 -1.55
CA TYR A 258 -5.90 -3.58 -1.58
C TYR A 258 -4.58 -3.90 -0.89
N ASP A 259 -4.29 -5.18 -0.67
CA ASP A 259 -3.00 -5.65 -0.21
C ASP A 259 -2.38 -6.66 -1.18
N ARG A 260 -1.07 -6.57 -1.37
CA ARG A 260 -0.25 -7.60 -2.03
C ARG A 260 1.17 -7.52 -1.51
N TYR A 261 1.62 -8.57 -0.83
CA TYR A 261 2.94 -8.63 -0.23
C TYR A 261 3.91 -9.32 -1.18
N PRO A 262 4.94 -8.60 -1.71
CA PRO A 262 5.76 -9.11 -2.80
C PRO A 262 6.88 -10.04 -2.37
N LEU A 263 7.40 -9.91 -1.14
CA LEU A 263 8.64 -10.59 -0.74
C LEU A 263 8.31 -11.93 -0.09
N TYR A 264 8.66 -13.02 -0.74
CA TYR A 264 8.40 -14.36 -0.22
C TYR A 264 9.62 -15.28 -0.36
N LYS A 265 9.57 -16.42 0.32
CA LYS A 265 10.56 -17.49 0.20
C LYS A 265 9.99 -18.58 -0.68
N ASP A 266 10.63 -18.82 -1.80
CA ASP A 266 10.27 -19.93 -2.66
C ASP A 266 10.55 -21.25 -1.96
N ALA A 267 9.51 -22.09 -1.86
CA ALA A 267 9.58 -23.36 -1.13
C ALA A 267 10.52 -24.40 -1.79
N SER A 268 10.77 -24.30 -3.10
CA SER A 268 11.58 -25.24 -3.85
C SER A 268 13.06 -24.90 -3.77
N SER A 269 13.42 -23.64 -3.92
CA SER A 269 14.80 -23.16 -3.89
C SER A 269 15.27 -22.71 -2.51
N GLY A 270 14.33 -22.37 -1.61
CA GLY A 270 14.59 -21.75 -0.34
C GLY A 270 15.10 -20.30 -0.44
N LYS A 271 15.11 -19.72 -1.65
CA LYS A 271 15.55 -18.35 -1.89
C LYS A 271 14.41 -17.36 -1.67
N ARG A 272 14.79 -16.13 -1.39
CA ARG A 272 13.89 -14.99 -1.40
C ARG A 272 13.63 -14.58 -2.84
N GLU A 273 12.36 -14.51 -3.20
CA GLU A 273 11.88 -14.12 -4.51
C GLU A 273 10.83 -13.01 -4.41
N ILE A 274 10.44 -12.44 -5.53
CA ILE A 274 9.38 -11.46 -5.68
C ILE A 274 8.17 -12.15 -6.29
N GLN A 275 6.97 -11.86 -5.77
CA GLN A 275 5.72 -12.36 -6.33
C GLN A 275 5.54 -11.83 -7.76
N GLU A 276 5.44 -12.74 -8.72
CA GLU A 276 5.32 -12.45 -10.14
C GLU A 276 4.10 -11.58 -10.48
N ASP A 277 3.01 -11.76 -9.72
CA ASP A 277 1.75 -11.06 -9.91
C ASP A 277 1.65 -9.70 -9.17
N PHE A 278 2.76 -9.22 -8.58
CA PHE A 278 2.76 -7.98 -7.82
C PHE A 278 2.34 -6.77 -8.68
N LEU A 279 2.93 -6.62 -9.87
CA LEU A 279 2.57 -5.55 -10.81
C LEU A 279 1.17 -5.75 -11.40
N TYR A 280 0.76 -6.99 -11.65
CA TYR A 280 -0.58 -7.27 -12.16
C TYR A 280 -1.68 -6.82 -11.19
N ASN A 281 -1.48 -7.04 -9.88
CA ASN A 281 -2.39 -6.48 -8.89
C ASN A 281 -2.43 -4.94 -8.97
N MET A 282 -1.30 -4.26 -9.05
CA MET A 282 -1.26 -2.80 -9.23
C MET A 282 -2.01 -2.34 -10.47
N GLN A 283 -1.80 -3.02 -11.60
CA GLN A 283 -2.49 -2.73 -12.85
C GLN A 283 -4.01 -2.80 -12.69
N VAL A 284 -4.52 -3.92 -12.16
CA VAL A 284 -5.98 -4.13 -12.04
C VAL A 284 -6.62 -3.10 -11.12
N TYR A 285 -5.95 -2.79 -9.99
CA TYR A 285 -6.46 -1.79 -9.05
C TYR A 285 -6.33 -0.35 -9.59
N ARG A 286 -5.26 -0.04 -10.37
CA ARG A 286 -5.14 1.24 -11.07
C ARG A 286 -6.24 1.42 -12.11
N GLN A 287 -6.48 0.41 -12.95
CA GLN A 287 -7.57 0.42 -13.94
C GLN A 287 -8.94 0.62 -13.27
N ALA A 288 -9.18 -0.02 -12.13
CA ALA A 288 -10.40 0.17 -11.39
C ALA A 288 -10.52 1.61 -10.83
N ALA A 289 -9.45 2.16 -10.26
CA ALA A 289 -9.43 3.52 -9.75
C ALA A 289 -9.69 4.58 -10.84
N ASP A 290 -9.25 4.32 -12.07
CA ASP A 290 -9.43 5.25 -13.21
C ASP A 290 -10.87 5.30 -13.72
N ILE A 291 -11.74 4.32 -13.40
CA ILE A 291 -13.13 4.29 -13.87
C ILE A 291 -13.89 5.57 -13.48
N ASP A 292 -13.67 6.06 -12.25
CA ASP A 292 -14.34 7.25 -11.72
C ASP A 292 -13.38 8.22 -11.00
N GLY A 293 -12.06 8.04 -11.17
CA GLY A 293 -11.02 8.95 -10.66
C GLY A 293 -10.72 8.82 -9.17
N ARG A 294 -10.84 7.60 -8.62
CA ARG A 294 -10.51 7.32 -7.20
C ARG A 294 -9.02 7.31 -6.95
N GLU A 295 -8.67 7.58 -5.70
CA GLU A 295 -7.32 7.39 -5.21
C GLU A 295 -6.96 5.90 -5.15
N LEU A 296 -5.71 5.56 -5.51
CA LEU A 296 -5.18 4.21 -5.39
C LEU A 296 -4.38 4.08 -4.09
N TRP A 297 -4.84 3.22 -3.19
CA TRP A 297 -4.19 2.92 -1.92
C TRP A 297 -3.79 1.44 -1.86
N THR A 298 -2.74 1.12 -1.09
CA THR A 298 -2.29 -0.27 -0.92
C THR A 298 -1.71 -0.54 0.46
N TYR A 299 -1.68 -1.82 0.84
CA TYR A 299 -0.82 -2.29 1.92
C TYR A 299 0.49 -2.80 1.36
N LEU A 300 1.60 -2.31 1.92
CA LEU A 300 2.94 -2.80 1.64
C LEU A 300 3.54 -3.55 2.83
N GLN A 301 4.46 -4.44 2.53
CA GLN A 301 5.04 -5.36 3.49
C GLN A 301 6.12 -4.69 4.35
N SER A 302 5.91 -4.68 5.68
CA SER A 302 6.91 -4.26 6.66
C SER A 302 7.33 -5.38 7.61
N THR A 303 6.65 -6.54 7.55
CA THR A 303 6.95 -7.70 8.40
C THR A 303 6.97 -8.98 7.57
N GLY A 304 7.66 -10.00 8.05
CA GLY A 304 7.51 -11.37 7.55
C GLY A 304 6.35 -12.08 8.25
N HIS A 305 5.66 -12.94 7.53
CA HIS A 305 4.56 -13.73 8.10
C HIS A 305 4.29 -14.99 7.30
N LEU A 306 3.58 -15.95 7.92
CA LEU A 306 3.07 -17.13 7.24
C LEU A 306 1.59 -16.88 6.88
N GLY A 307 1.28 -16.80 5.60
CA GLY A 307 -0.08 -16.59 5.11
C GLY A 307 -0.43 -17.53 3.97
N ALA A 308 -1.59 -18.21 4.05
CA ALA A 308 -2.11 -19.12 3.00
C ALA A 308 -1.07 -20.13 2.46
N GLY A 309 -0.16 -20.62 3.30
CA GLY A 309 0.90 -21.55 2.92
C GLY A 309 2.15 -20.91 2.33
N THR A 310 2.18 -19.60 2.18
CA THR A 310 3.34 -18.82 1.70
C THR A 310 4.12 -18.25 2.89
N GLU A 311 5.44 -18.44 2.92
CA GLU A 311 6.34 -17.78 3.85
C GLU A 311 6.73 -16.41 3.28
N TYR A 312 6.04 -15.34 3.72
CA TYR A 312 6.45 -13.97 3.40
C TYR A 312 7.64 -13.59 4.26
N VAL A 313 8.70 -13.08 3.63
CA VAL A 313 9.94 -12.76 4.34
C VAL A 313 10.02 -11.29 4.73
N GLU A 314 10.58 -11.04 5.90
CA GLU A 314 10.79 -9.69 6.41
C GLU A 314 11.68 -8.86 5.46
N PRO A 315 11.26 -7.62 5.10
CA PRO A 315 12.13 -6.68 4.40
C PRO A 315 13.38 -6.38 5.24
N LYS A 316 14.58 -6.56 4.69
CA LYS A 316 15.85 -6.46 5.44
C LYS A 316 16.61 -5.18 5.18
N SER A 317 16.55 -4.67 3.95
CA SER A 317 17.30 -3.50 3.51
C SER A 317 16.38 -2.32 3.24
N ILE A 318 16.90 -1.11 3.19
CA ILE A 318 16.13 0.05 2.75
C ILE A 318 15.72 -0.10 1.29
N ALA A 319 16.49 -0.83 0.47
CA ALA A 319 16.13 -1.13 -0.90
C ALA A 319 14.81 -1.89 -1.02
N ASP A 320 14.49 -2.78 -0.07
CA ASP A 320 13.24 -3.51 -0.06
C ASP A 320 12.01 -2.61 0.12
N PHE A 321 12.14 -1.57 0.95
CA PHE A 321 11.09 -0.58 1.17
C PHE A 321 10.97 0.38 -0.01
N ARG A 322 12.09 0.92 -0.50
CA ARG A 322 12.12 1.78 -1.68
C ARG A 322 11.53 1.08 -2.90
N TRP A 323 11.91 -0.16 -3.15
CA TRP A 323 11.42 -0.95 -4.26
C TRP A 323 9.88 -1.06 -4.25
N GLN A 324 9.29 -1.40 -3.10
CA GLN A 324 7.84 -1.49 -2.96
C GLN A 324 7.16 -0.13 -3.18
N VAL A 325 7.67 0.92 -2.53
CA VAL A 325 7.08 2.28 -2.60
C VAL A 325 7.21 2.85 -4.01
N ASN A 326 8.41 2.82 -4.59
CA ASN A 326 8.65 3.41 -5.91
C ASN A 326 7.93 2.66 -7.04
N SER A 327 7.81 1.32 -6.93
CA SER A 327 6.96 0.56 -7.85
C SER A 327 5.50 1.02 -7.76
N PHE A 328 4.97 1.22 -6.56
CA PHE A 328 3.61 1.69 -6.36
C PHE A 328 3.41 3.14 -6.86
N LEU A 329 4.39 4.02 -6.64
CA LEU A 329 4.36 5.38 -7.20
C LEU A 329 4.38 5.37 -8.73
N SER A 330 5.08 4.42 -9.37
CA SER A 330 5.08 4.28 -10.84
C SER A 330 3.69 3.95 -11.42
N PHE A 331 2.75 3.51 -10.59
CA PHE A 331 1.34 3.28 -10.94
C PHE A 331 0.38 4.36 -10.42
N GLY A 332 0.89 5.53 -10.04
CA GLY A 332 0.05 6.64 -9.59
C GLY A 332 -0.57 6.40 -8.19
N GLY A 333 0.10 5.66 -7.33
CA GLY A 333 -0.36 5.40 -5.98
C GLY A 333 -0.35 6.66 -5.10
N SER A 334 -1.31 6.79 -4.18
CA SER A 334 -1.49 7.98 -3.32
C SER A 334 -1.57 7.68 -1.82
N GLY A 335 -1.63 6.39 -1.44
CA GLY A 335 -1.70 6.01 -0.03
C GLY A 335 -1.12 4.63 0.24
N ILE A 336 -0.32 4.52 1.29
CA ILE A 336 0.34 3.28 1.71
C ILE A 336 0.02 3.01 3.17
N SER A 337 -0.42 1.78 3.44
CA SER A 337 -0.51 1.23 4.79
C SER A 337 0.59 0.20 4.99
N TRP A 338 1.34 0.28 6.09
CA TRP A 338 2.39 -0.70 6.37
C TRP A 338 1.83 -1.89 7.15
N PHE A 339 1.93 -3.09 6.58
CA PHE A 339 1.58 -4.35 7.24
C PHE A 339 2.83 -4.98 7.88
N THR A 340 3.03 -4.86 9.21
CA THR A 340 2.24 -4.18 10.23
C THR A 340 3.12 -3.17 10.98
N THR A 341 2.51 -2.15 11.61
CA THR A 341 3.27 -1.16 12.40
C THR A 341 3.69 -1.73 13.75
N PHE A 342 2.76 -2.29 14.50
CA PHE A 342 3.05 -3.07 15.71
C PHE A 342 2.93 -4.55 15.40
N ALA A 343 3.88 -5.36 15.88
CA ALA A 343 3.84 -6.79 15.66
C ALA A 343 2.58 -7.40 16.29
N PRO A 344 1.72 -8.08 15.52
CA PRO A 344 0.55 -8.75 16.07
C PRO A 344 0.95 -9.80 17.11
N PRO A 345 0.08 -10.09 18.09
CA PRO A 345 0.34 -11.14 19.07
C PRO A 345 0.36 -12.52 18.38
N PRO A 346 1.10 -13.50 18.97
CA PRO A 346 1.00 -14.89 18.55
C PRO A 346 -0.45 -15.39 18.62
N VAL A 347 -0.83 -16.24 17.68
CA VAL A 347 -2.16 -16.87 17.67
C VAL A 347 -2.15 -18.09 18.58
N ASP A 348 -3.10 -18.15 19.52
CA ASP A 348 -3.23 -19.28 20.47
C ASP A 348 -3.36 -20.64 19.73
N GLY A 349 -2.44 -21.57 20.04
CA GLY A 349 -2.41 -22.91 19.46
C GLY A 349 -1.75 -23.02 18.07
N VAL A 350 -1.38 -21.90 17.44
CA VAL A 350 -0.71 -21.86 16.13
C VAL A 350 0.72 -21.31 16.25
N GLY A 351 1.00 -20.57 17.31
CA GLY A 351 2.30 -19.93 17.55
C GLY A 351 2.44 -18.59 16.83
N THR A 352 3.68 -18.15 16.69
CA THR A 352 4.02 -16.89 16.03
C THR A 352 3.91 -17.01 14.52
N GLN A 353 2.96 -16.29 13.94
CA GLN A 353 2.79 -16.19 12.50
C GLN A 353 3.42 -14.92 11.89
N PHE A 354 3.75 -13.94 12.72
CA PHE A 354 4.26 -12.65 12.31
C PHE A 354 5.62 -12.37 12.93
N ASN A 355 6.54 -11.86 12.14
CA ASN A 355 7.78 -11.29 12.64
C ASN A 355 7.53 -9.90 13.24
N VAL A 356 8.59 -9.18 13.59
CA VAL A 356 8.48 -7.80 14.04
C VAL A 356 8.28 -6.85 12.85
N GLY A 357 7.57 -5.75 13.11
CA GLY A 357 7.46 -4.61 12.20
C GLY A 357 8.31 -3.44 12.69
N PRO A 358 7.92 -2.18 12.40
CA PRO A 358 8.52 -0.98 12.96
C PRO A 358 8.65 -1.00 14.47
N TYR A 359 7.68 -1.57 15.17
CA TYR A 359 7.75 -1.82 16.60
C TYR A 359 7.68 -3.32 16.90
N ASP A 360 8.54 -3.78 17.81
CA ASP A 360 8.52 -5.15 18.30
C ASP A 360 7.35 -5.38 19.31
N ARG A 361 7.17 -6.64 19.76
CA ARG A 361 6.13 -7.00 20.73
C ARG A 361 6.32 -6.41 22.13
N LYS A 362 7.41 -5.66 22.37
CA LYS A 362 7.65 -4.89 23.59
C LYS A 362 7.43 -3.39 23.35
N GLY A 363 6.96 -3.00 22.16
CA GLY A 363 6.76 -1.62 21.77
C GLY A 363 8.05 -0.84 21.52
N ARG A 364 9.17 -1.50 21.24
CA ARG A 364 10.44 -0.85 20.96
C ARG A 364 10.64 -0.72 19.47
N LYS A 365 11.18 0.42 19.03
CA LYS A 365 11.58 0.64 17.64
C LYS A 365 12.60 -0.41 17.19
N THR A 366 12.39 -0.91 15.98
CA THR A 366 13.32 -1.80 15.28
C THR A 366 14.05 -1.06 14.18
N ASP A 367 14.98 -1.71 13.49
CA ASP A 367 15.61 -1.14 12.29
C ASP A 367 14.61 -0.81 11.18
N ILE A 368 13.49 -1.52 11.14
CA ILE A 368 12.40 -1.30 10.15
C ILE A 368 11.80 0.10 10.33
N TYR A 369 11.61 0.55 11.58
CA TYR A 369 11.13 1.90 11.86
C TYR A 369 11.97 2.98 11.16
N TYR A 370 13.29 2.89 11.25
CA TYR A 370 14.19 3.89 10.66
C TYR A 370 14.24 3.82 9.14
N LYS A 371 14.07 2.63 8.56
CA LYS A 371 13.99 2.44 7.10
C LYS A 371 12.70 3.00 6.53
N ILE A 372 11.57 2.72 7.19
CA ILE A 372 10.26 3.29 6.80
C ILE A 372 10.30 4.81 6.92
N LYS A 373 10.82 5.35 8.05
CA LYS A 373 10.99 6.78 8.23
C LYS A 373 11.73 7.43 7.05
N ALA A 374 12.88 6.87 6.68
CA ALA A 374 13.69 7.41 5.59
C ALA A 374 12.93 7.40 4.24
N VAL A 375 12.22 6.30 3.93
CA VAL A 375 11.47 6.20 2.67
C VAL A 375 10.24 7.11 2.66
N GLN A 376 9.55 7.28 3.79
CA GLN A 376 8.44 8.23 3.90
C GLN A 376 8.93 9.68 3.77
N GLU A 377 10.07 10.04 4.37
CA GLU A 377 10.71 11.34 4.18
C GLU A 377 11.07 11.60 2.70
N GLU A 378 11.54 10.58 1.98
CA GLU A 378 11.83 10.67 0.54
C GLU A 378 10.57 11.00 -0.27
N VAL A 379 9.43 10.38 0.02
CA VAL A 379 8.15 10.65 -0.68
C VAL A 379 7.60 12.03 -0.31
N HIS A 380 7.55 12.38 0.96
CA HIS A 380 7.07 13.69 1.43
C HIS A 380 7.87 14.86 0.83
N ALA A 381 9.15 14.64 0.51
CA ALA A 381 9.99 15.69 -0.08
C ALA A 381 9.54 16.15 -1.48
N PHE A 382 8.75 15.33 -2.20
CA PHE A 382 8.25 15.69 -3.55
C PHE A 382 6.74 15.50 -3.74
N GLU A 383 6.00 15.11 -2.71
CA GLU A 383 4.55 14.85 -2.82
C GLU A 383 3.76 16.04 -3.40
N ASP A 384 4.11 17.27 -3.01
CA ASP A 384 3.52 18.49 -3.57
C ASP A 384 3.60 18.54 -5.11
N VAL A 385 4.74 18.10 -5.65
CA VAL A 385 4.96 18.06 -7.09
C VAL A 385 4.29 16.84 -7.70
N TYR A 386 4.47 15.67 -7.10
CA TYR A 386 3.90 14.42 -7.57
C TYR A 386 2.36 14.52 -7.74
N PHE A 387 1.66 15.05 -6.77
CA PHE A 387 0.20 15.20 -6.83
C PHE A 387 -0.30 16.34 -7.73
N ASN A 388 0.61 17.12 -8.33
CA ASN A 388 0.24 18.06 -9.38
C ASN A 388 0.12 17.41 -10.76
N PHE A 389 0.51 16.13 -10.87
CA PHE A 389 0.48 15.33 -12.08
C PHE A 389 -0.56 14.20 -11.97
N ASP A 390 -1.28 13.97 -13.07
CA ASP A 390 -2.17 12.85 -13.24
C ASP A 390 -1.41 11.68 -13.90
N TRP A 391 -1.53 10.49 -13.33
CA TRP A 391 -0.97 9.28 -13.93
C TRP A 391 -1.66 8.96 -15.28
N LYS A 392 -0.89 8.55 -16.28
CA LYS A 392 -1.39 8.20 -17.61
C LYS A 392 -1.16 6.74 -17.98
N ASN A 393 0.05 6.25 -17.82
CA ASN A 393 0.45 4.89 -18.15
C ASN A 393 1.81 4.54 -17.55
N VAL A 394 2.30 3.34 -17.84
CA VAL A 394 3.61 2.87 -17.40
C VAL A 394 4.36 2.25 -18.57
N MET A 395 5.67 2.51 -18.66
CA MET A 395 6.60 1.79 -19.54
C MET A 395 7.33 0.73 -18.70
N THR A 396 7.44 -0.48 -19.25
CA THR A 396 8.24 -1.57 -18.69
C THR A 396 9.45 -1.80 -19.56
N VAL A 397 10.63 -1.47 -19.05
CA VAL A 397 11.88 -1.53 -19.80
C VAL A 397 12.71 -2.71 -19.32
N LEU A 398 12.99 -3.67 -20.23
CA LEU A 398 13.85 -4.79 -19.92
C LEU A 398 15.31 -4.38 -19.87
N GLY A 399 15.98 -4.73 -18.78
CA GLY A 399 17.39 -4.47 -18.59
C GLY A 399 18.29 -5.29 -19.53
N LYS A 400 19.40 -4.70 -19.94
CA LYS A 400 20.41 -5.38 -20.77
C LYS A 400 21.09 -6.55 -20.10
N GLU A 401 21.12 -6.55 -18.75
CA GLU A 401 21.64 -7.68 -17.97
C GLU A 401 20.62 -8.81 -17.77
N ASN A 402 19.38 -8.60 -18.21
CA ASN A 402 18.36 -9.65 -18.19
C ASN A 402 18.54 -10.58 -19.39
N GLU A 403 19.48 -11.55 -19.28
CA GLU A 403 19.89 -12.43 -20.40
C GLU A 403 18.85 -13.52 -20.71
N VAL A 404 17.88 -13.79 -19.84
CA VAL A 404 17.05 -15.01 -19.87
C VAL A 404 15.59 -14.74 -20.27
N GLY A 405 15.29 -13.58 -20.84
CA GLY A 405 13.94 -13.26 -21.25
C GLY A 405 13.31 -12.13 -20.41
N TYR A 406 12.00 -12.13 -20.35
CA TYR A 406 11.23 -11.09 -19.69
C TYR A 406 11.36 -11.19 -18.17
N CYS A 407 11.42 -10.03 -17.49
CA CYS A 407 11.10 -9.97 -16.08
C CYS A 407 9.70 -10.58 -15.87
N GLU A 408 9.59 -11.58 -15.01
CA GLU A 408 8.33 -12.31 -14.81
C GLU A 408 7.19 -11.35 -14.45
N GLY A 409 7.44 -10.36 -13.60
CA GLY A 409 6.46 -9.34 -13.25
C GLY A 409 5.93 -8.55 -14.45
N PHE A 410 6.75 -8.29 -15.47
CA PHE A 410 6.33 -7.59 -16.68
C PHE A 410 5.44 -8.45 -17.57
N THR A 411 5.69 -9.74 -17.63
CA THR A 411 4.88 -10.66 -18.45
C THR A 411 3.48 -10.90 -17.90
N TYR A 412 3.23 -10.55 -16.64
CA TYR A 412 1.89 -10.64 -16.03
C TYR A 412 1.02 -9.41 -16.34
N LEU A 413 1.59 -8.33 -16.85
CA LEU A 413 0.80 -7.17 -17.27
C LEU A 413 0.00 -7.49 -18.53
N ASP A 414 -1.25 -7.00 -18.58
CA ASP A 414 -2.09 -7.15 -19.75
C ASP A 414 -1.53 -6.37 -20.94
N GLU A 415 -1.62 -6.96 -22.13
CA GLU A 415 -1.25 -6.30 -23.37
C GLU A 415 -2.05 -5.00 -23.56
N GLY A 416 -1.33 -3.91 -23.82
CA GLY A 416 -1.91 -2.56 -24.02
C GLY A 416 -2.04 -1.71 -22.74
N PHE A 417 -1.82 -2.27 -21.55
CA PHE A 417 -1.71 -1.47 -20.33
C PHE A 417 -0.37 -0.74 -20.25
N ALA A 418 0.72 -1.48 -20.42
CA ALA A 418 2.05 -0.90 -20.55
C ALA A 418 2.27 -0.37 -21.98
N ILE A 419 2.91 0.79 -22.10
CA ILE A 419 3.29 1.38 -23.39
C ILE A 419 4.76 1.13 -23.67
N ASP A 420 5.12 1.02 -24.95
CA ASP A 420 6.50 0.83 -25.41
C ASP A 420 7.22 2.14 -25.71
N THR A 421 6.45 3.20 -25.96
CA THR A 421 6.97 4.50 -26.40
C THR A 421 6.20 5.63 -25.74
N HIS A 422 6.89 6.73 -25.51
CA HIS A 422 6.29 7.98 -25.04
C HIS A 422 6.80 9.13 -25.93
N GLU A 423 5.96 10.08 -26.27
CA GLU A 423 6.30 11.17 -27.22
C GLU A 423 7.50 12.02 -26.77
N ARG A 424 7.70 12.15 -25.44
CA ARG A 424 8.84 12.87 -24.86
C ARG A 424 10.11 12.04 -24.76
N ILE A 425 10.06 10.73 -24.92
CA ILE A 425 11.22 9.84 -24.82
C ILE A 425 11.56 9.29 -26.20
N ALA A 426 12.58 9.85 -26.82
CA ALA A 426 13.06 9.41 -28.14
C ALA A 426 13.78 8.07 -28.07
N GLU A 427 14.63 7.90 -27.07
CA GLU A 427 15.42 6.70 -26.84
C GLU A 427 15.53 6.41 -25.35
N TYR A 428 15.64 5.13 -25.01
CA TYR A 428 15.90 4.68 -23.63
C TYR A 428 16.78 3.45 -23.58
N SER A 429 17.51 3.33 -22.47
CA SER A 429 18.37 2.17 -22.20
C SER A 429 18.60 2.02 -20.72
N CYS A 430 18.34 0.82 -20.19
CA CYS A 430 18.52 0.48 -18.79
C CYS A 430 19.39 -0.75 -18.65
N GLN A 431 20.19 -0.83 -17.58
CA GLN A 431 21.02 -1.98 -17.30
C GLN A 431 20.21 -3.10 -16.61
N GLN A 432 19.33 -2.69 -15.72
CA GLN A 432 18.38 -3.55 -14.99
C GLN A 432 16.97 -3.33 -15.50
N ASP A 433 16.04 -4.22 -15.13
CA ASP A 433 14.61 -4.00 -15.38
C ASP A 433 14.14 -2.75 -14.70
N THR A 434 13.43 -1.88 -15.43
CA THR A 434 13.06 -0.54 -14.99
C THR A 434 11.59 -0.25 -15.27
N LEU A 435 10.89 0.31 -14.28
CA LEU A 435 9.56 0.89 -14.47
C LEU A 435 9.69 2.39 -14.72
N ILE A 436 8.93 2.91 -15.68
CA ILE A 436 8.78 4.33 -15.93
C ILE A 436 7.29 4.68 -15.92
N GLY A 437 6.78 5.12 -14.77
CA GLY A 437 5.43 5.68 -14.67
C GLY A 437 5.39 7.01 -15.39
N CYS A 438 4.41 7.21 -16.27
CA CYS A 438 4.25 8.43 -17.08
C CYS A 438 3.08 9.24 -16.54
N PHE A 439 3.30 10.53 -16.36
CA PHE A 439 2.37 11.48 -15.77
C PHE A 439 2.30 12.75 -16.59
N GLU A 440 1.21 13.50 -16.47
CA GLU A 440 1.03 14.79 -17.11
C GLU A 440 0.32 15.74 -16.16
N ASP A 441 0.78 16.99 -16.07
CA ASP A 441 0.08 18.02 -15.31
C ASP A 441 -0.99 18.74 -16.16
N LYS A 442 -1.78 19.59 -15.52
CA LYS A 442 -2.84 20.36 -16.19
C LYS A 442 -2.35 21.33 -17.29
N ASP A 443 -1.07 21.67 -17.31
CA ASP A 443 -0.44 22.60 -18.23
C ASP A 443 0.31 21.86 -19.37
N GLY A 444 0.27 20.50 -19.37
CA GLY A 444 0.88 19.63 -20.38
C GLY A 444 2.37 19.37 -20.16
N TYR A 445 2.87 19.57 -18.94
CA TYR A 445 4.19 19.09 -18.56
C TYR A 445 4.16 17.61 -18.28
N ASP A 446 5.15 16.89 -18.76
CA ASP A 446 5.32 15.47 -18.48
C ASP A 446 6.11 15.25 -17.20
N GLY A 447 5.71 14.25 -16.42
CA GLY A 447 6.42 13.75 -15.25
C GLY A 447 6.71 12.27 -15.39
N PHE A 448 7.84 11.80 -14.87
CA PHE A 448 8.25 10.40 -14.99
C PHE A 448 8.72 9.87 -13.64
N MET A 449 8.08 8.80 -13.16
CA MET A 449 8.57 8.03 -12.01
C MET A 449 9.43 6.88 -12.52
N ILE A 450 10.74 7.00 -12.41
CA ILE A 450 11.72 6.03 -12.93
C ILE A 450 12.23 5.19 -11.78
N THR A 451 12.02 3.87 -11.82
CA THR A 451 12.30 2.95 -10.72
C THR A 451 13.16 1.77 -11.16
N ASN A 452 14.29 1.57 -10.48
CA ASN A 452 15.07 0.32 -10.60
C ASN A 452 14.24 -0.85 -10.06
N TYR A 453 13.70 -1.67 -10.95
CA TYR A 453 12.78 -2.76 -10.61
C TYR A 453 13.50 -4.11 -10.43
N ALA A 454 14.81 -4.16 -10.52
CA ALA A 454 15.56 -5.38 -10.20
C ALA A 454 15.26 -5.86 -8.77
N ASN A 455 15.30 -7.20 -8.56
CA ASN A 455 15.10 -7.74 -7.22
C ASN A 455 16.09 -7.08 -6.23
N PRO A 456 15.60 -6.35 -5.22
CA PRO A 456 16.47 -5.62 -4.31
C PRO A 456 17.43 -6.53 -3.52
N ALA A 457 17.13 -7.85 -3.43
CA ALA A 457 18.03 -8.83 -2.83
C ALA A 457 19.33 -9.05 -3.63
N ASP A 458 19.30 -8.78 -4.92
CA ASP A 458 20.46 -8.94 -5.81
C ASP A 458 21.46 -7.78 -5.67
N ASN A 459 21.04 -6.70 -5.01
CA ASN A 459 21.85 -5.52 -4.75
C ASN A 459 22.47 -4.90 -6.02
N LYS A 460 21.71 -4.87 -7.11
CA LYS A 460 22.14 -4.35 -8.41
C LYS A 460 21.79 -2.89 -8.58
N THR A 461 22.76 -2.09 -9.02
CA THR A 461 22.52 -0.72 -9.49
C THR A 461 22.04 -0.74 -10.93
N ASP A 462 21.23 0.25 -11.31
CA ASP A 462 20.75 0.42 -12.68
C ASP A 462 21.33 1.70 -13.30
N ARG A 463 21.94 1.57 -14.48
CA ARG A 463 22.34 2.70 -15.31
C ARG A 463 21.25 2.98 -16.31
N VAL A 464 20.53 4.08 -16.08
CA VAL A 464 19.43 4.53 -16.92
C VAL A 464 19.90 5.67 -17.83
N SER A 465 19.63 5.53 -19.11
CA SER A 465 19.85 6.57 -20.13
C SER A 465 18.52 6.81 -20.84
N LEU A 466 18.04 8.06 -20.81
CA LEU A 466 16.84 8.51 -21.53
C LEU A 466 17.21 9.70 -22.40
N THR A 467 16.76 9.72 -23.66
CA THR A 467 16.87 10.88 -24.53
C THR A 467 15.50 11.55 -24.63
N PHE A 468 15.38 12.75 -24.07
CA PHE A 468 14.16 13.51 -24.10
C PHE A 468 14.06 14.39 -25.35
N ASN A 469 12.89 14.37 -25.99
CA ASN A 469 12.56 15.29 -27.07
C ASN A 469 12.29 16.68 -26.50
N ASP A 470 12.88 17.70 -27.15
CA ASP A 470 12.61 19.12 -26.86
C ASP A 470 12.87 19.57 -25.42
N ALA A 471 13.73 18.86 -24.70
CA ALA A 471 14.15 19.20 -23.33
C ALA A 471 15.63 19.64 -23.31
N LYS A 472 15.96 20.57 -22.41
CA LYS A 472 17.33 21.04 -22.16
C LYS A 472 17.79 20.77 -20.74
N ALA A 473 16.85 20.69 -19.84
CA ALA A 473 17.08 20.40 -18.43
C ALA A 473 15.87 19.66 -17.86
N VAL A 474 16.09 18.94 -16.75
CA VAL A 474 15.06 18.28 -15.99
C VAL A 474 15.22 18.60 -14.50
N ALA A 475 14.11 18.71 -13.78
CA ALA A 475 14.11 18.69 -12.32
C ALA A 475 13.98 17.25 -11.85
N VAL A 476 14.89 16.81 -11.00
CA VAL A 476 14.93 15.44 -10.45
C VAL A 476 14.72 15.48 -8.96
N TYR A 477 13.73 14.74 -8.49
CA TYR A 477 13.46 14.52 -7.06
C TYR A 477 13.99 13.15 -6.69
N ARG A 478 15.01 13.13 -5.83
CA ARG A 478 15.77 11.94 -5.46
C ARG A 478 16.20 11.98 -3.99
N LEU A 479 15.90 10.93 -3.20
CA LEU A 479 16.36 10.77 -1.81
C LEU A 479 16.13 12.03 -0.95
N ALA A 480 14.92 12.57 -0.97
CA ALA A 480 14.54 13.82 -0.32
C ALA A 480 15.26 15.09 -0.81
N GLU A 481 15.99 15.02 -1.92
CA GLU A 481 16.65 16.18 -2.54
C GLU A 481 16.03 16.50 -3.90
N LYS A 482 16.00 17.77 -4.24
CA LYS A 482 15.66 18.25 -5.57
C LYS A 482 16.94 18.77 -6.25
N ARG A 483 17.14 18.36 -7.49
CA ARG A 483 18.24 18.83 -8.35
C ARG A 483 17.73 19.21 -9.72
N VAL A 484 18.35 20.19 -10.32
CA VAL A 484 18.12 20.52 -11.74
C VAL A 484 19.35 20.07 -12.52
N LEU A 485 19.13 19.21 -13.51
CA LEU A 485 20.19 18.60 -14.30
C LEU A 485 20.13 19.12 -15.73
N LEU A 486 21.28 19.56 -16.28
CA LEU A 486 21.42 20.00 -17.66
C LEU A 486 21.61 18.77 -18.55
N LEU A 487 20.68 18.57 -19.48
CA LEU A 487 20.79 17.48 -20.45
C LEU A 487 21.95 17.73 -21.42
N ASN A 488 22.46 16.64 -22.00
CA ASN A 488 23.42 16.71 -23.09
C ASN A 488 22.83 17.45 -24.32
N GLU A 489 23.66 17.84 -25.31
CA GLU A 489 23.19 18.56 -26.51
C GLU A 489 22.14 17.79 -27.31
N ASP A 490 22.14 16.45 -27.23
CA ASP A 490 21.16 15.56 -27.86
C ASP A 490 19.92 15.30 -26.99
N GLY A 491 19.78 15.93 -25.83
CA GLY A 491 18.68 15.69 -24.87
C GLY A 491 18.87 14.49 -23.96
N THR A 492 20.06 13.88 -23.94
CA THR A 492 20.31 12.67 -23.13
C THR A 492 20.44 12.99 -21.63
N PHE A 493 19.68 12.25 -20.83
CA PHE A 493 19.70 12.19 -19.39
C PHE A 493 20.26 10.85 -18.92
N ASN A 494 21.32 10.87 -18.14
CA ASN A 494 21.99 9.69 -17.61
C ASN A 494 22.01 9.71 -16.08
N ILE A 495 21.56 8.62 -15.45
CA ILE A 495 21.57 8.49 -14.00
C ILE A 495 21.84 7.04 -13.56
N THR A 496 22.51 6.87 -12.42
CA THR A 496 22.67 5.58 -11.78
C THR A 496 21.74 5.49 -10.58
N LEU A 497 20.79 4.54 -10.61
CA LEU A 497 19.87 4.24 -9.51
C LEU A 497 20.42 3.12 -8.64
N GLN A 498 20.32 3.27 -7.33
CA GLN A 498 20.65 2.21 -6.37
C GLN A 498 19.58 1.12 -6.38
N PRO A 499 19.81 -0.05 -5.74
CA PRO A 499 18.80 -1.10 -5.64
C PRO A 499 17.48 -0.59 -5.05
N GLY A 500 16.38 -0.82 -5.77
CA GLY A 500 15.03 -0.38 -5.42
C GLY A 500 14.78 1.13 -5.45
N GLU A 501 15.78 1.92 -5.79
CA GLU A 501 15.66 3.38 -5.86
C GLU A 501 14.74 3.80 -6.99
N GLY A 502 13.98 4.86 -6.74
CA GLY A 502 13.18 5.57 -7.73
C GLY A 502 13.44 7.07 -7.67
N ILE A 503 13.18 7.74 -8.78
CA ILE A 503 13.26 9.20 -8.91
C ILE A 503 12.03 9.71 -9.63
N PHE A 504 11.57 10.91 -9.25
CA PHE A 504 10.56 11.63 -10.02
C PHE A 504 11.22 12.72 -10.83
N VAL A 505 10.96 12.74 -12.14
CA VAL A 505 11.59 13.64 -13.12
C VAL A 505 10.50 14.46 -13.80
N VAL A 506 10.74 15.76 -13.91
CA VAL A 506 9.84 16.70 -14.58
C VAL A 506 10.60 17.53 -15.59
#